data_36c982e0375c882969397b578a269126
#
_entry.id   36c982e0375c882969397b578a269126
#
_cell.length_a   1.000
_cell.length_b   1.000
_cell.length_c   1.000
_cell.angle_alpha   90.00
_cell.angle_beta   90.00
_cell.angle_gamma   90.00
#
_symmetry.space_group_name_H-M   'P 1'
#
loop_
_entity.id
_entity.type
_entity.pdbx_description
1 polymer ?
#
loop_
_entity_poly.entity_id
_entity_poly.type
_entity_poly.pdbx_seq_one_letter_code
_entity_poly.pdbx_strand_id
1 'polypeptide(L)'
;MARSDLLVSLVKAGASGDRSTLTTTVEAIVADERAKSHHILADRLHRALASVPVTASSELRRTGASGRDFVIESEPRVTLSNLILTLPAERLTRQLIEEQHRADLLRAQGMQPRNRILLSGPPGNGKTSLAEAVAEAIAVPLLTVRYDALVGAYLGETNARLARLFEYVRATPCVLFFDEFDAVGKERGDIHETGEIKRVVSFLLMQLDQLPSYVVVVAATNHAELLDRAVWRRFQLRIDMPLPSRDSAAVLIERFFEMWPEPSGMTATAVATQMGPSSFADIYEFCQNIRRRHILSQGSETLRGVLAQELRLWKTRIRSENDGTSPETTPPAHRRPQSDTTKARKRIRTLT
;
A
#
# COMPACT_ATOMS: atom_id res chain seq x y z
N MET A 1 -48.35 21.16 -3.62
CA MET A 1 -47.24 22.08 -3.96
C MET A 1 -46.08 22.00 -2.95
N ALA A 2 -46.31 21.93 -1.64
CA ALA A 2 -45.21 21.90 -0.65
C ALA A 2 -44.17 20.75 -0.84
N ARG A 3 -44.54 19.63 -1.39
CA ARG A 3 -43.68 18.46 -1.54
C ARG A 3 -42.60 18.62 -2.64
N SER A 4 -42.95 19.29 -3.74
CA SER A 4 -41.98 19.56 -4.83
C SER A 4 -40.91 20.56 -4.41
N ASP A 5 -41.26 21.54 -3.60
CA ASP A 5 -40.33 22.58 -3.14
C ASP A 5 -39.30 21.99 -2.14
N LEU A 6 -39.75 21.08 -1.26
CA LEU A 6 -38.85 20.36 -0.35
C LEU A 6 -37.89 19.44 -1.10
N LEU A 7 -38.36 18.73 -2.14
CA LEU A 7 -37.49 17.89 -2.98
C LEU A 7 -36.46 18.72 -3.76
N VAL A 8 -36.87 19.86 -4.31
CA VAL A 8 -35.95 20.78 -5.02
C VAL A 8 -34.92 21.34 -4.04
N SER A 9 -35.33 21.71 -2.81
CA SER A 9 -34.43 22.19 -1.77
C SER A 9 -33.45 21.10 -1.33
N LEU A 10 -33.91 19.85 -1.22
CA LEU A 10 -33.07 18.70 -0.89
C LEU A 10 -31.99 18.49 -1.94
N VAL A 11 -32.35 18.50 -3.23
CA VAL A 11 -31.41 18.34 -4.35
C VAL A 11 -30.40 19.50 -4.37
N LYS A 12 -30.85 20.74 -4.20
CA LYS A 12 -29.96 21.90 -4.15
C LYS A 12 -28.98 21.82 -2.98
N ALA A 13 -29.47 21.51 -1.77
CA ALA A 13 -28.64 21.36 -0.58
C ALA A 13 -27.63 20.20 -0.73
N GLY A 14 -28.03 19.09 -1.34
CA GLY A 14 -27.13 17.97 -1.65
C GLY A 14 -26.06 18.35 -2.68
N ALA A 15 -26.42 19.08 -3.73
CA ALA A 15 -25.49 19.51 -4.78
C ALA A 15 -24.51 20.60 -4.31
N SER A 16 -24.93 21.46 -3.38
CA SER A 16 -24.09 22.52 -2.80
C SER A 16 -23.25 22.06 -1.61
N GLY A 17 -23.48 20.82 -1.11
CA GLY A 17 -22.82 20.34 0.11
C GLY A 17 -23.28 21.07 1.39
N ASP A 18 -24.37 21.83 1.32
CA ASP A 18 -24.93 22.53 2.48
C ASP A 18 -25.71 21.57 3.38
N ARG A 19 -24.97 21.04 4.34
CA ARG A 19 -25.44 20.04 5.27
C ARG A 19 -26.52 20.56 6.24
N SER A 20 -26.45 21.84 6.61
CA SER A 20 -27.43 22.47 7.49
C SER A 20 -28.80 22.49 6.84
N THR A 21 -28.86 23.02 5.62
CA THR A 21 -30.08 23.07 4.81
C THR A 21 -30.58 21.67 4.45
N LEU A 22 -29.66 20.71 4.19
CA LEU A 22 -30.01 19.32 3.90
C LEU A 22 -30.70 18.67 5.12
N THR A 23 -30.12 18.82 6.32
CA THR A 23 -30.68 18.25 7.56
C THR A 23 -32.08 18.82 7.83
N THR A 24 -32.21 20.14 7.82
CA THR A 24 -33.51 20.83 8.06
C THR A 24 -34.57 20.41 7.04
N THR A 25 -34.17 20.25 5.76
CA THR A 25 -35.09 19.85 4.70
C THR A 25 -35.55 18.37 4.88
N VAL A 26 -34.64 17.47 5.25
CA VAL A 26 -34.99 16.05 5.54
C VAL A 26 -35.90 15.96 6.76
N GLU A 27 -35.64 16.71 7.83
CA GLU A 27 -36.51 16.74 9.01
C GLU A 27 -37.91 17.24 8.66
N ALA A 28 -38.03 18.28 7.81
CA ALA A 28 -39.32 18.76 7.31
C ALA A 28 -40.07 17.68 6.51
N ILE A 29 -39.36 16.91 5.67
CA ILE A 29 -39.95 15.80 4.91
C ILE A 29 -40.41 14.68 5.86
N VAL A 30 -39.60 14.33 6.88
CA VAL A 30 -39.95 13.33 7.91
C VAL A 30 -41.22 13.74 8.65
N ALA A 31 -41.35 15.02 9.04
CA ALA A 31 -42.53 15.54 9.70
C ALA A 31 -43.77 15.47 8.79
N ASP A 32 -43.65 15.85 7.52
CA ASP A 32 -44.76 15.77 6.53
C ASP A 32 -45.19 14.32 6.27
N GLU A 33 -44.27 13.37 6.15
CA GLU A 33 -44.60 11.95 5.96
C GLU A 33 -45.21 11.32 7.20
N ARG A 34 -44.81 11.73 8.42
CA ARG A 34 -45.47 11.32 9.67
C ARG A 34 -46.89 11.84 9.75
N ALA A 35 -47.14 13.08 9.35
CA ALA A 35 -48.49 13.65 9.32
C ALA A 35 -49.41 12.92 8.33
N LYS A 36 -48.87 12.27 7.32
CA LYS A 36 -49.57 11.44 6.30
C LYS A 36 -49.65 9.97 6.68
N SER A 37 -49.28 9.61 7.91
CA SER A 37 -49.24 8.23 8.41
C SER A 37 -48.28 7.29 7.70
N HIS A 38 -47.30 7.82 6.96
CA HIS A 38 -46.24 7.05 6.26
C HIS A 38 -45.08 6.77 7.20
N HIS A 39 -45.31 6.13 8.34
CA HIS A 39 -44.31 5.93 9.40
C HIS A 39 -43.07 5.18 8.94
N ILE A 40 -43.20 4.19 8.03
CA ILE A 40 -42.09 3.38 7.55
C ILE A 40 -41.10 4.25 6.73
N LEU A 41 -41.62 5.15 5.89
CA LEU A 41 -40.76 6.06 5.07
C LEU A 41 -40.09 7.11 5.99
N ALA A 42 -40.85 7.69 6.92
CA ALA A 42 -40.33 8.66 7.88
C ALA A 42 -39.18 8.07 8.73
N ASP A 43 -39.30 6.83 9.21
CA ASP A 43 -38.27 6.15 10.00
C ASP A 43 -37.05 5.76 9.15
N ARG A 44 -37.23 5.45 7.86
CA ARG A 44 -36.11 5.21 6.94
C ARG A 44 -35.32 6.48 6.67
N LEU A 45 -36.00 7.60 6.43
CA LEU A 45 -35.36 8.90 6.23
C LEU A 45 -34.62 9.37 7.49
N HIS A 46 -35.23 9.22 8.65
CA HIS A 46 -34.59 9.57 9.92
C HIS A 46 -33.36 8.71 10.21
N ARG A 47 -33.41 7.39 9.97
CA ARG A 47 -32.24 6.51 10.09
C ARG A 47 -31.15 6.84 9.10
N ALA A 48 -31.49 7.15 7.85
CA ALA A 48 -30.53 7.58 6.83
C ALA A 48 -29.81 8.88 7.23
N LEU A 49 -30.54 9.82 7.85
CA LEU A 49 -29.94 11.07 8.36
C LEU A 49 -29.03 10.80 9.57
N ALA A 50 -29.41 9.90 10.47
CA ALA A 50 -28.63 9.51 11.64
C ALA A 50 -27.40 8.66 11.31
N SER A 51 -27.43 7.90 10.20
CA SER A 51 -26.30 7.07 9.73
C SER A 51 -25.21 7.87 9.00
N VAL A 52 -25.49 9.12 8.62
CA VAL A 52 -24.47 10.01 8.09
C VAL A 52 -23.62 10.50 9.26
N PRO A 53 -22.33 10.11 9.38
CA PRO A 53 -21.51 10.50 10.51
C PRO A 53 -21.51 12.00 10.65
N VAL A 54 -21.89 12.51 11.83
CA VAL A 54 -21.73 13.92 12.17
C VAL A 54 -20.24 14.19 12.22
N THR A 55 -19.68 14.63 11.10
CA THR A 55 -18.43 15.35 11.17
C THR A 55 -18.73 16.59 11.99
N ALA A 56 -18.35 16.56 13.27
CA ALA A 56 -18.27 17.72 14.12
C ALA A 56 -17.31 18.70 13.44
N SER A 57 -17.85 19.50 12.55
CA SER A 57 -17.13 20.49 11.79
C SER A 57 -17.37 21.83 12.44
N SER A 58 -16.29 22.46 12.76
CA SER A 58 -16.02 23.88 12.91
C SER A 58 -15.65 24.45 14.26
N GLU A 59 -15.74 23.73 15.39
CA GLU A 59 -15.27 24.34 16.65
C GLU A 59 -14.03 23.73 17.30
N LEU A 60 -13.50 22.59 16.79
CA LEU A 60 -12.24 21.99 17.26
C LEU A 60 -11.05 22.19 16.30
N ARG A 61 -11.10 23.19 15.43
CA ARG A 61 -9.94 23.58 14.58
C ARG A 61 -8.87 24.42 15.31
N ARG A 62 -8.80 24.35 16.61
CA ARG A 62 -7.72 24.93 17.40
C ARG A 62 -7.14 23.85 18.30
N THR A 63 -6.09 23.22 17.83
CA THR A 63 -5.05 22.42 18.47
C THR A 63 -4.88 21.02 17.86
N GLY A 64 -4.05 20.93 16.84
CA GLY A 64 -3.38 19.68 16.48
C GLY A 64 -4.13 18.79 15.48
N ALA A 65 -3.43 18.29 14.49
CA ALA A 65 -3.92 17.33 13.50
C ALA A 65 -4.68 16.16 14.15
N SER A 66 -5.86 15.83 13.61
CA SER A 66 -6.63 14.66 14.02
C SER A 66 -5.88 13.38 13.63
N GLY A 67 -6.04 12.28 14.38
CA GLY A 67 -5.46 10.98 14.01
C GLY A 67 -5.81 10.54 12.58
N ARG A 68 -6.96 10.99 12.06
CA ARG A 68 -7.42 10.77 10.69
C ARG A 68 -6.51 11.42 9.63
N ASP A 69 -5.84 12.52 9.95
CA ASP A 69 -4.99 13.24 9.00
C ASP A 69 -3.71 12.45 8.64
N PHE A 70 -3.37 11.42 9.45
CA PHE A 70 -2.20 10.59 9.29
C PHE A 70 -2.46 9.30 8.50
N VAL A 71 -3.69 9.09 8.02
CA VAL A 71 -4.07 7.93 7.20
C VAL A 71 -4.86 8.36 5.98
N ILE A 72 -4.78 7.52 4.94
CA ILE A 72 -5.72 7.53 3.82
C ILE A 72 -6.68 6.38 4.05
N GLU A 73 -7.94 6.69 4.25
CA GLU A 73 -9.01 5.70 4.36
C GLU A 73 -9.53 5.34 2.98
N SER A 74 -9.55 4.06 2.65
CA SER A 74 -10.08 3.54 1.39
C SER A 74 -11.02 2.36 1.63
N GLU A 75 -12.08 2.30 0.82
CA GLU A 75 -12.94 1.12 0.76
C GLU A 75 -12.25 0.04 -0.08
N PRO A 76 -12.02 -1.16 0.47
CA PRO A 76 -11.35 -2.23 -0.23
C PRO A 76 -12.22 -2.77 -1.37
N ARG A 77 -11.60 -2.99 -2.54
CA ARG A 77 -12.27 -3.50 -3.77
C ARG A 77 -11.64 -4.77 -4.31
N VAL A 78 -10.39 -5.03 -3.95
CA VAL A 78 -9.67 -6.22 -4.38
C VAL A 78 -10.08 -7.39 -3.51
N THR A 79 -10.53 -8.48 -4.12
CA THR A 79 -10.84 -9.74 -3.43
C THR A 79 -9.65 -10.70 -3.47
N LEU A 80 -9.59 -11.63 -2.53
CA LEU A 80 -8.51 -12.63 -2.48
C LEU A 80 -8.48 -13.51 -3.73
N SER A 81 -9.62 -13.77 -4.38
CA SER A 81 -9.74 -14.54 -5.63
C SER A 81 -9.10 -13.86 -6.84
N ASN A 82 -8.95 -12.54 -6.79
CA ASN A 82 -8.31 -11.77 -7.86
C ASN A 82 -6.78 -11.88 -7.82
N LEU A 83 -6.22 -12.29 -6.67
CA LEU A 83 -4.78 -12.39 -6.47
C LEU A 83 -4.26 -13.75 -6.91
N ILE A 84 -3.03 -13.77 -7.40
CA ILE A 84 -2.28 -14.99 -7.71
C ILE A 84 -1.20 -15.10 -6.64
N LEU A 85 -1.45 -15.93 -5.64
CA LEU A 85 -0.57 -16.11 -4.49
C LEU A 85 0.14 -17.46 -4.55
N THR A 86 1.28 -17.55 -3.88
CA THR A 86 1.88 -18.86 -3.58
C THR A 86 1.01 -19.62 -2.58
N LEU A 87 1.02 -20.95 -2.64
CA LEU A 87 0.24 -21.78 -1.72
C LEU A 87 0.49 -21.44 -0.23
N PRO A 88 1.74 -21.21 0.23
CA PRO A 88 1.98 -20.79 1.61
C PRO A 88 1.37 -19.42 1.94
N ALA A 89 1.49 -18.44 1.02
CA ALA A 89 0.92 -17.10 1.23
C ALA A 89 -0.60 -17.14 1.30
N GLU A 90 -1.24 -17.87 0.40
CA GLU A 90 -2.70 -18.07 0.40
C GLU A 90 -3.18 -18.75 1.69
N ARG A 91 -2.51 -19.84 2.12
CA ARG A 91 -2.86 -20.57 3.33
C ARG A 91 -2.78 -19.67 4.58
N LEU A 92 -1.69 -18.94 4.76
CA LEU A 92 -1.50 -18.06 5.90
C LEU A 92 -2.52 -16.92 5.92
N THR A 93 -2.83 -16.36 4.75
CA THR A 93 -3.83 -15.29 4.61
C THR A 93 -5.23 -15.81 4.95
N ARG A 94 -5.63 -16.98 4.42
CA ARG A 94 -6.93 -17.60 4.74
C ARG A 94 -7.06 -17.95 6.22
N GLN A 95 -5.98 -18.45 6.83
CA GLN A 95 -5.94 -18.70 8.27
C GLN A 95 -6.19 -17.45 9.09
N LEU A 96 -5.54 -16.33 8.75
CA LEU A 96 -5.76 -15.06 9.44
C LEU A 96 -7.21 -14.60 9.32
N ILE A 97 -7.77 -14.63 8.11
CA ILE A 97 -9.16 -14.23 7.84
C ILE A 97 -10.13 -15.10 8.66
N GLU A 98 -9.88 -16.42 8.71
CA GLU A 98 -10.69 -17.33 9.52
C GLU A 98 -10.60 -17.02 11.02
N GLU A 99 -9.40 -16.72 11.53
CA GLU A 99 -9.21 -16.32 12.93
C GLU A 99 -9.92 -15.02 13.29
N GLN A 100 -9.93 -14.05 12.38
CA GLN A 100 -10.65 -12.79 12.58
C GLN A 100 -12.18 -13.02 12.58
N HIS A 101 -12.71 -13.84 11.67
CA HIS A 101 -14.13 -14.18 11.63
C HIS A 101 -14.59 -15.00 12.84
N ARG A 102 -13.71 -15.84 13.41
CA ARG A 102 -14.01 -16.72 14.56
C ARG A 102 -13.28 -16.26 15.82
N ALA A 103 -13.09 -14.95 15.96
CA ALA A 103 -12.36 -14.39 17.09
C ALA A 103 -13.01 -14.69 18.44
N ASP A 104 -14.34 -14.83 18.48
CA ASP A 104 -15.14 -15.22 19.65
C ASP A 104 -14.80 -16.63 20.14
N LEU A 105 -14.64 -17.59 19.22
CA LEU A 105 -14.27 -18.97 19.57
C LEU A 105 -12.85 -19.03 20.16
N LEU A 106 -11.91 -18.28 19.60
CA LEU A 106 -10.54 -18.20 20.10
C LEU A 106 -10.52 -17.58 21.51
N ARG A 107 -11.26 -16.48 21.71
CA ARG A 107 -11.35 -15.81 23.02
C ARG A 107 -11.99 -16.69 24.07
N ALA A 108 -12.99 -17.51 23.72
CA ALA A 108 -13.59 -18.46 24.63
C ALA A 108 -12.60 -19.52 25.13
N GLN A 109 -11.52 -19.78 24.38
CA GLN A 109 -10.43 -20.66 24.75
C GLN A 109 -9.19 -19.92 25.32
N GLY A 110 -9.32 -18.64 25.67
CA GLY A 110 -8.24 -17.81 26.20
C GLY A 110 -7.19 -17.39 25.16
N MET A 111 -7.47 -17.54 23.87
CA MET A 111 -6.58 -17.15 22.78
C MET A 111 -7.04 -15.87 22.11
N GLN A 112 -6.11 -15.12 21.52
CA GLN A 112 -6.41 -13.96 20.69
C GLN A 112 -6.15 -14.30 19.22
N PRO A 113 -7.00 -13.83 18.28
CA PRO A 113 -6.71 -13.96 16.86
C PRO A 113 -5.43 -13.18 16.51
N ARG A 114 -4.67 -13.74 15.59
CA ARG A 114 -3.49 -13.04 15.06
C ARG A 114 -3.93 -11.81 14.29
N ASN A 115 -3.17 -10.74 14.41
CA ASN A 115 -3.53 -9.46 13.82
C ASN A 115 -2.33 -8.67 13.27
N ARG A 116 -1.12 -9.27 13.21
CA ARG A 116 0.07 -8.57 12.74
C ARG A 116 0.78 -9.38 11.66
N ILE A 117 0.83 -8.82 10.46
CA ILE A 117 1.37 -9.44 9.25
C ILE A 117 2.51 -8.58 8.70
N LEU A 118 3.62 -9.21 8.36
CA LEU A 118 4.71 -8.63 7.59
C LEU A 118 4.72 -9.25 6.19
N LEU A 119 4.59 -8.42 5.18
CA LEU A 119 4.71 -8.78 3.77
C LEU A 119 6.10 -8.40 3.28
N SER A 120 6.85 -9.37 2.76
CA SER A 120 8.19 -9.16 2.21
C SER A 120 8.27 -9.59 0.76
N GLY A 121 9.13 -8.93 -0.01
CA GLY A 121 9.40 -9.32 -1.41
C GLY A 121 9.57 -8.14 -2.35
N PRO A 122 9.99 -8.38 -3.59
CA PRO A 122 10.25 -7.34 -4.58
C PRO A 122 9.04 -6.43 -4.85
N PRO A 123 9.24 -5.20 -5.32
CA PRO A 123 8.15 -4.31 -5.69
C PRO A 123 7.30 -4.89 -6.83
N GLY A 124 6.05 -4.44 -6.92
CA GLY A 124 5.13 -4.85 -7.98
C GLY A 124 4.54 -6.26 -7.85
N ASN A 125 4.71 -6.94 -6.71
CA ASN A 125 4.19 -8.31 -6.49
C ASN A 125 2.92 -8.36 -5.64
N GLY A 126 2.17 -7.26 -5.54
CA GLY A 126 0.82 -7.27 -4.98
C GLY A 126 0.73 -7.19 -3.46
N LYS A 127 1.78 -6.69 -2.75
CA LYS A 127 1.74 -6.50 -1.28
C LYS A 127 0.58 -5.60 -0.84
N THR A 128 0.42 -4.45 -1.47
CA THR A 128 -0.69 -3.51 -1.21
C THR A 128 -2.04 -4.14 -1.56
N SER A 129 -2.12 -4.86 -2.68
CA SER A 129 -3.34 -5.57 -3.08
C SER A 129 -3.72 -6.69 -2.10
N LEU A 130 -2.73 -7.36 -1.48
CA LEU A 130 -3.01 -8.36 -0.45
C LEU A 130 -3.54 -7.73 0.83
N ALA A 131 -3.01 -6.57 1.25
CA ALA A 131 -3.55 -5.82 2.39
C ALA A 131 -5.01 -5.40 2.14
N GLU A 132 -5.31 -4.94 0.92
CA GLU A 132 -6.66 -4.58 0.50
C GLU A 132 -7.60 -5.81 0.50
N ALA A 133 -7.15 -6.94 -0.04
CA ALA A 133 -7.93 -8.18 -0.06
C ALA A 133 -8.20 -8.75 1.34
N VAL A 134 -7.29 -8.57 2.30
CA VAL A 134 -7.54 -8.91 3.70
C VAL A 134 -8.60 -8.00 4.29
N ALA A 135 -8.54 -6.69 4.02
CA ALA A 135 -9.52 -5.73 4.53
C ALA A 135 -10.92 -6.00 3.97
N GLU A 136 -11.02 -6.32 2.67
CA GLU A 136 -12.26 -6.73 2.02
C GLU A 136 -12.84 -7.99 2.66
N ALA A 137 -12.00 -9.03 2.81
CA ALA A 137 -12.44 -10.32 3.33
C ALA A 137 -12.96 -10.25 4.77
N ILE A 138 -12.41 -9.38 5.63
CA ILE A 138 -12.90 -9.18 7.01
C ILE A 138 -13.90 -8.01 7.13
N ALA A 139 -14.30 -7.41 5.99
CA ALA A 139 -15.31 -6.36 5.89
C ALA A 139 -15.03 -5.10 6.74
N VAL A 140 -13.78 -4.61 6.69
CA VAL A 140 -13.35 -3.40 7.40
C VAL A 140 -12.63 -2.43 6.45
N PRO A 141 -12.56 -1.12 6.75
CA PRO A 141 -11.81 -0.17 5.94
C PRO A 141 -10.30 -0.44 5.98
N LEU A 142 -9.62 -0.09 4.87
CA LEU A 142 -8.18 -0.06 4.79
C LEU A 142 -7.68 1.35 5.12
N LEU A 143 -6.85 1.47 6.15
CA LEU A 143 -6.21 2.70 6.57
C LEU A 143 -4.73 2.66 6.20
N THR A 144 -4.35 3.34 5.13
CA THR A 144 -2.95 3.43 4.70
C THR A 144 -2.26 4.59 5.42
N VAL A 145 -1.15 4.31 6.08
CA VAL A 145 -0.39 5.29 6.85
C VAL A 145 0.33 6.28 5.94
N ARG A 146 0.25 7.56 6.29
CA ARG A 146 0.91 8.66 5.60
C ARG A 146 2.16 9.08 6.35
N TYR A 147 3.32 8.64 5.88
CA TYR A 147 4.60 9.00 6.50
C TYR A 147 4.94 10.49 6.37
N ASP A 148 4.57 11.13 5.27
CA ASP A 148 4.73 12.56 5.04
C ASP A 148 4.03 13.41 6.11
N ALA A 149 2.88 12.94 6.58
CA ALA A 149 2.12 13.62 7.63
C ALA A 149 2.63 13.26 9.05
N LEU A 150 3.21 12.06 9.23
CA LEU A 150 3.68 11.56 10.53
C LEU A 150 5.03 12.13 10.93
N VAL A 151 5.97 12.27 9.99
CA VAL A 151 7.31 12.78 10.27
C VAL A 151 7.21 14.29 10.56
N GLY A 152 7.58 14.68 11.77
CA GLY A 152 7.68 16.08 12.20
C GLY A 152 9.11 16.58 12.12
N ALA A 153 9.28 17.90 12.20
CA ALA A 153 10.60 18.52 12.26
C ALA A 153 11.38 18.15 13.55
N TYR A 154 10.66 17.79 14.60
CA TYR A 154 11.21 17.41 15.88
C TYR A 154 10.70 16.03 16.31
N LEU A 155 11.56 15.25 16.97
CA LEU A 155 11.26 13.89 17.43
C LEU A 155 10.02 13.81 18.33
N GLY A 156 9.87 14.75 19.26
CA GLY A 156 8.70 14.80 20.15
C GLY A 156 7.38 14.98 19.40
N GLU A 157 7.41 15.67 18.27
CA GLU A 157 6.26 15.88 17.40
C GLU A 157 5.87 14.59 16.69
N THR A 158 6.83 13.84 16.16
CA THR A 158 6.60 12.54 15.53
C THR A 158 5.95 11.54 16.48
N ASN A 159 6.45 11.44 17.73
CA ASN A 159 5.86 10.56 18.73
C ASN A 159 4.43 10.98 19.11
N ALA A 160 4.17 12.29 19.22
CA ALA A 160 2.82 12.79 19.51
C ALA A 160 1.85 12.52 18.36
N ARG A 161 2.30 12.64 17.09
CA ARG A 161 1.50 12.31 15.91
C ARG A 161 1.22 10.81 15.84
N LEU A 162 2.22 9.96 16.10
CA LEU A 162 2.03 8.52 16.20
C LEU A 162 1.02 8.16 17.30
N ALA A 163 1.11 8.75 18.48
CA ALA A 163 0.15 8.50 19.55
C ALA A 163 -1.30 8.80 19.11
N ARG A 164 -1.52 9.94 18.44
CA ARG A 164 -2.85 10.32 17.91
C ARG A 164 -3.32 9.38 16.81
N LEU A 165 -2.44 8.94 15.91
CA LEU A 165 -2.74 7.93 14.90
C LEU A 165 -3.26 6.66 15.58
N PHE A 166 -2.52 6.13 16.55
CA PHE A 166 -2.89 4.89 17.23
C PHE A 166 -4.15 5.02 18.10
N GLU A 167 -4.39 6.18 18.69
CA GLU A 167 -5.64 6.48 19.39
C GLU A 167 -6.84 6.42 18.42
N TYR A 168 -6.71 7.04 17.24
CA TYR A 168 -7.72 6.97 16.19
C TYR A 168 -7.99 5.53 15.73
N VAL A 169 -6.94 4.78 15.45
CA VAL A 169 -7.03 3.40 14.94
C VAL A 169 -7.67 2.45 15.95
N ARG A 170 -7.45 2.68 17.26
CA ARG A 170 -8.09 1.86 18.32
C ARG A 170 -9.61 2.06 18.42
N ALA A 171 -10.14 3.12 17.85
CA ALA A 171 -11.57 3.42 17.98
C ALA A 171 -12.46 2.53 17.11
N THR A 172 -11.94 1.92 16.04
CA THR A 172 -12.74 1.20 15.03
C THR A 172 -11.99 -0.01 14.47
N PRO A 173 -12.67 -1.14 14.19
CA PRO A 173 -12.07 -2.24 13.44
C PRO A 173 -11.59 -1.76 12.06
N CYS A 174 -10.34 -2.07 11.71
CA CYS A 174 -9.73 -1.68 10.44
C CYS A 174 -8.52 -2.55 10.11
N VAL A 175 -8.06 -2.48 8.87
CA VAL A 175 -6.72 -2.90 8.49
C VAL A 175 -5.84 -1.65 8.45
N LEU A 176 -4.83 -1.59 9.32
CA LEU A 176 -3.81 -0.53 9.32
C LEU A 176 -2.64 -0.98 8.45
N PHE A 177 -2.44 -0.30 7.34
CA PHE A 177 -1.42 -0.66 6.36
C PHE A 177 -0.24 0.31 6.39
N PHE A 178 0.95 -0.24 6.58
CA PHE A 178 2.23 0.44 6.47
C PHE A 178 2.92 -0.03 5.18
N ASP A 179 2.95 0.80 4.15
CA ASP A 179 3.75 0.54 2.96
C ASP A 179 5.19 1.00 3.20
N GLU A 180 6.16 0.42 2.49
CA GLU A 180 7.58 0.76 2.64
C GLU A 180 8.04 0.84 4.11
N PHE A 181 7.68 -0.16 4.91
CA PHE A 181 7.94 -0.18 6.35
C PHE A 181 9.44 -0.11 6.69
N ASP A 182 10.31 -0.48 5.76
CA ASP A 182 11.76 -0.31 5.85
C ASP A 182 12.19 1.16 5.92
N ALA A 183 11.41 2.10 5.42
CA ALA A 183 11.69 3.54 5.58
C ALA A 183 11.72 3.96 7.07
N VAL A 184 10.92 3.30 7.91
CA VAL A 184 10.87 3.55 9.35
C VAL A 184 11.85 2.66 10.12
N GLY A 185 12.06 1.40 9.66
CA GLY A 185 12.85 0.38 10.35
C GLY A 185 14.32 0.30 9.94
N LYS A 186 14.79 1.16 9.06
CA LYS A 186 16.14 1.08 8.50
C LYS A 186 17.19 1.50 9.52
N GLU A 187 18.11 0.59 9.79
CA GLU A 187 19.31 0.87 10.60
C GLU A 187 20.28 1.72 9.77
N ARG A 188 20.19 3.05 9.86
CA ARG A 188 21.15 3.95 9.22
C ARG A 188 22.41 4.06 10.07
N GLY A 189 23.57 3.89 9.43
CA GLY A 189 24.89 3.76 10.09
C GLY A 189 25.48 5.04 10.68
N ASP A 190 24.77 6.17 10.72
CA ASP A 190 25.29 7.42 11.28
C ASP A 190 25.02 7.54 12.78
N ILE A 191 26.12 7.71 13.52
CA ILE A 191 26.17 7.57 15.00
C ILE A 191 25.32 8.63 15.73
N HIS A 192 25.04 9.78 15.15
CA HIS A 192 24.30 10.87 15.80
C HIS A 192 22.79 10.89 15.49
N GLU A 193 22.35 10.45 14.31
CA GLU A 193 20.93 10.31 13.96
C GLU A 193 20.31 9.00 14.47
N THR A 194 21.14 8.00 14.76
CA THR A 194 20.73 6.63 15.11
C THR A 194 19.90 6.57 16.40
N GLY A 195 20.16 7.44 17.38
CA GLY A 195 19.47 7.41 18.68
C GLY A 195 18.01 7.87 18.60
N GLU A 196 17.73 8.87 17.76
CA GLU A 196 16.38 9.47 17.64
C GLU A 196 15.45 8.58 16.83
N ILE A 197 15.92 8.06 15.71
CA ILE A 197 15.15 7.14 14.86
C ILE A 197 14.83 5.85 15.63
N LYS A 198 15.78 5.28 16.36
CA LYS A 198 15.55 4.10 17.21
C LYS A 198 14.46 4.33 18.26
N ARG A 199 14.36 5.54 18.84
CA ARG A 199 13.28 5.88 19.78
C ARG A 199 11.91 5.93 19.10
N VAL A 200 11.81 6.50 17.88
CA VAL A 200 10.56 6.51 17.10
C VAL A 200 10.13 5.09 16.76
N VAL A 201 11.06 4.26 16.25
CA VAL A 201 10.78 2.84 15.94
C VAL A 201 10.35 2.08 17.18
N SER A 202 11.06 2.26 18.31
CA SER A 202 10.70 1.60 19.57
C SER A 202 9.32 2.04 20.07
N PHE A 203 8.98 3.32 19.95
CA PHE A 203 7.65 3.83 20.28
C PHE A 203 6.57 3.26 19.36
N LEU A 204 6.82 3.23 18.04
CA LEU A 204 5.93 2.61 17.07
C LEU A 204 5.66 1.13 17.41
N LEU A 205 6.72 0.36 17.67
CA LEU A 205 6.60 -1.06 18.03
C LEU A 205 5.82 -1.27 19.33
N MET A 206 6.02 -0.42 20.32
CA MET A 206 5.24 -0.44 21.55
C MET A 206 3.76 -0.17 21.30
N GLN A 207 3.44 0.81 20.44
CA GLN A 207 2.07 1.11 20.07
C GLN A 207 1.41 -0.05 19.31
N LEU A 208 2.14 -0.71 18.40
CA LEU A 208 1.67 -1.91 17.69
C LEU A 208 1.33 -3.05 18.65
N ASP A 209 2.14 -3.25 19.70
CA ASP A 209 1.89 -4.29 20.71
C ASP A 209 0.62 -4.05 21.52
N GLN A 210 0.22 -2.79 21.68
CA GLN A 210 -0.97 -2.39 22.45
C GLN A 210 -2.25 -2.34 21.62
N LEU A 211 -2.19 -2.61 20.30
CA LEU A 211 -3.38 -2.63 19.46
C LEU A 211 -4.28 -3.82 19.82
N PRO A 212 -5.59 -3.60 19.88
CA PRO A 212 -6.56 -4.68 20.08
C PRO A 212 -6.57 -5.62 18.86
N SER A 213 -6.95 -6.87 19.08
CA SER A 213 -6.92 -7.92 18.06
C SER A 213 -7.91 -7.71 16.89
N TYR A 214 -8.86 -6.81 17.01
CA TYR A 214 -9.76 -6.42 15.91
C TYR A 214 -9.12 -5.41 14.94
N VAL A 215 -7.98 -4.84 15.28
CA VAL A 215 -7.19 -4.02 14.36
C VAL A 215 -6.12 -4.92 13.75
N VAL A 216 -6.23 -5.18 12.46
CA VAL A 216 -5.23 -5.97 11.73
C VAL A 216 -4.16 -5.04 11.19
N VAL A 217 -2.92 -5.28 11.56
CA VAL A 217 -1.76 -4.52 11.06
C VAL A 217 -1.09 -5.29 9.94
N VAL A 218 -0.92 -4.64 8.80
CA VAL A 218 -0.16 -5.16 7.67
C VAL A 218 0.98 -4.21 7.37
N ALA A 219 2.21 -4.69 7.49
CA ALA A 219 3.40 -3.95 7.07
C ALA A 219 3.99 -4.58 5.82
N ALA A 220 4.32 -3.77 4.82
CA ALA A 220 4.96 -4.21 3.58
C ALA A 220 6.37 -3.64 3.48
N THR A 221 7.32 -4.47 3.06
CA THR A 221 8.69 -4.05 2.81
C THR A 221 9.25 -4.67 1.53
N ASN A 222 10.07 -3.91 0.82
CA ASN A 222 10.86 -4.39 -0.30
C ASN A 222 12.23 -4.91 0.15
N HIS A 223 12.66 -4.52 1.35
CA HIS A 223 14.00 -4.75 1.90
C HIS A 223 13.91 -5.40 3.29
N ALA A 224 13.46 -6.65 3.31
CA ALA A 224 13.28 -7.41 4.56
C ALA A 224 14.59 -7.58 5.34
N GLU A 225 15.73 -7.63 4.64
CA GLU A 225 17.08 -7.72 5.19
C GLU A 225 17.50 -6.50 5.99
N LEU A 226 16.86 -5.34 5.76
CA LEU A 226 17.14 -4.09 6.47
C LEU A 226 16.38 -3.94 7.79
N LEU A 227 15.42 -4.83 8.04
CA LEU A 227 14.58 -4.76 9.24
C LEU A 227 15.30 -5.37 10.45
N ASP A 228 15.30 -4.63 11.57
CA ASP A 228 15.82 -5.10 12.85
C ASP A 228 15.07 -6.38 13.32
N ARG A 229 15.78 -7.24 14.02
CA ARG A 229 15.20 -8.44 14.67
C ARG A 229 14.07 -8.12 15.65
N ALA A 230 14.08 -6.94 16.28
CA ALA A 230 13.01 -6.48 17.15
C ALA A 230 11.71 -6.28 16.36
N VAL A 231 11.77 -5.73 15.15
CA VAL A 231 10.64 -5.59 14.23
C VAL A 231 10.10 -6.97 13.85
N TRP A 232 10.96 -7.89 13.42
CA TRP A 232 10.57 -9.23 13.02
C TRP A 232 9.76 -9.97 14.10
N ARG A 233 10.13 -9.81 15.37
CA ARG A 233 9.47 -10.49 16.51
C ARG A 233 8.07 -9.98 16.78
N ARG A 234 7.70 -8.79 16.30
CA ARG A 234 6.37 -8.19 16.52
C ARG A 234 5.32 -8.69 15.55
N PHE A 235 5.75 -9.23 14.40
CA PHE A 235 4.82 -9.77 13.41
C PHE A 235 4.64 -11.27 13.60
N GLN A 236 3.40 -11.68 13.84
CA GLN A 236 3.01 -13.07 14.10
C GLN A 236 2.99 -13.89 12.81
N LEU A 237 2.63 -13.25 11.69
CA LEU A 237 2.64 -13.84 10.36
C LEU A 237 3.66 -13.12 9.48
N ARG A 238 4.39 -13.91 8.70
CA ARG A 238 5.36 -13.45 7.73
C ARG A 238 5.05 -14.12 6.41
N ILE A 239 4.75 -13.31 5.41
CA ILE A 239 4.32 -13.78 4.10
C ILE A 239 5.30 -13.24 3.07
N ASP A 240 5.99 -14.17 2.43
CA ASP A 240 6.88 -13.87 1.32
C ASP A 240 6.09 -13.80 0.03
N MET A 241 6.31 -12.71 -0.73
CA MET A 241 5.72 -12.43 -2.03
C MET A 241 6.82 -12.32 -3.10
N PRO A 242 7.38 -13.46 -3.52
CA PRO A 242 8.47 -13.47 -4.49
C PRO A 242 7.99 -13.06 -5.87
N LEU A 243 8.92 -12.92 -6.81
CA LEU A 243 8.56 -12.81 -8.23
C LEU A 243 7.70 -14.01 -8.64
N PRO A 244 6.70 -13.82 -9.52
CA PRO A 244 5.86 -14.90 -9.98
C PRO A 244 6.68 -15.99 -10.69
N SER A 245 6.33 -17.25 -10.44
CA SER A 245 6.79 -18.35 -11.27
C SER A 245 6.27 -18.17 -12.70
N ARG A 246 6.89 -18.87 -13.65
CA ARG A 246 6.41 -18.88 -15.04
C ARG A 246 4.93 -19.28 -15.13
N ASP A 247 4.51 -20.23 -14.32
CA ASP A 247 3.12 -20.70 -14.33
C ASP A 247 2.17 -19.65 -13.73
N SER A 248 2.57 -18.97 -12.64
CA SER A 248 1.81 -17.85 -12.06
C SER A 248 1.73 -16.65 -13.02
N ALA A 249 2.81 -16.37 -13.73
CA ALA A 249 2.83 -15.34 -14.78
C ALA A 249 1.88 -15.71 -15.95
N ALA A 250 1.90 -16.98 -16.36
CA ALA A 250 1.00 -17.46 -17.41
C ALA A 250 -0.47 -17.36 -17.00
N VAL A 251 -0.82 -17.65 -15.74
CA VAL A 251 -2.20 -17.48 -15.24
C VAL A 251 -2.65 -16.02 -15.34
N LEU A 252 -1.79 -15.05 -15.01
CA LEU A 252 -2.15 -13.63 -15.17
C LEU A 252 -2.35 -13.26 -16.63
N ILE A 253 -1.44 -13.68 -17.52
CA ILE A 253 -1.53 -13.42 -18.96
C ILE A 253 -2.79 -14.06 -19.55
N GLU A 254 -3.15 -15.29 -19.14
CA GLU A 254 -4.37 -15.99 -19.60
C GLU A 254 -5.63 -15.21 -19.26
N ARG A 255 -5.73 -14.65 -18.03
CA ARG A 255 -6.84 -13.76 -17.65
C ARG A 255 -6.98 -12.56 -18.60
N PHE A 256 -5.87 -12.04 -19.14
CA PHE A 256 -5.90 -10.97 -20.13
C PHE A 256 -6.35 -11.51 -21.49
N PHE A 257 -5.88 -12.69 -21.90
CA PHE A 257 -6.28 -13.31 -23.19
C PHE A 257 -7.77 -13.60 -23.27
N GLU A 258 -8.38 -14.03 -22.15
CA GLU A 258 -9.82 -14.23 -22.04
C GLU A 258 -10.64 -12.95 -22.27
N MET A 259 -10.07 -11.80 -21.96
CA MET A 259 -10.72 -10.50 -22.16
C MET A 259 -10.51 -9.91 -23.57
N TRP A 260 -9.68 -10.54 -24.40
CA TRP A 260 -9.36 -10.01 -25.72
C TRP A 260 -10.36 -10.54 -26.78
N PRO A 261 -10.74 -9.68 -27.74
CA PRO A 261 -11.76 -10.06 -28.76
C PRO A 261 -11.20 -11.03 -29.80
N GLU A 262 -9.89 -11.13 -29.94
CA GLU A 262 -9.17 -11.92 -30.92
C GLU A 262 -8.15 -12.86 -30.27
N PRO A 263 -7.90 -14.04 -30.91
CA PRO A 263 -6.84 -14.92 -30.37
C PRO A 263 -5.46 -14.27 -30.47
N SER A 264 -4.70 -14.41 -29.39
CA SER A 264 -3.33 -13.87 -29.28
C SER A 264 -2.34 -14.51 -30.27
N GLY A 265 -2.66 -15.70 -30.78
CA GLY A 265 -1.79 -16.50 -31.64
C GLY A 265 -0.57 -17.11 -30.91
N MET A 266 -0.48 -16.94 -29.59
CA MET A 266 0.53 -17.53 -28.70
C MET A 266 -0.14 -18.00 -27.41
N THR A 267 0.42 -19.02 -26.77
CA THR A 267 -0.02 -19.44 -25.43
C THR A 267 0.51 -18.49 -24.37
N ALA A 268 -0.25 -18.31 -23.30
CA ALA A 268 0.19 -17.50 -22.15
C ALA A 268 1.54 -17.97 -21.59
N THR A 269 1.76 -19.28 -21.52
CA THR A 269 3.02 -19.89 -21.09
C THR A 269 4.20 -19.50 -22.00
N ALA A 270 3.95 -19.45 -23.35
CA ALA A 270 4.98 -19.04 -24.30
C ALA A 270 5.36 -17.57 -24.12
N VAL A 271 4.36 -16.70 -23.89
CA VAL A 271 4.59 -15.29 -23.59
C VAL A 271 5.35 -15.12 -22.28
N ALA A 272 4.91 -15.75 -21.19
CA ALA A 272 5.59 -15.73 -19.90
C ALA A 272 7.06 -16.18 -19.99
N THR A 273 7.33 -17.25 -20.79
CA THR A 273 8.68 -17.75 -21.03
C THR A 273 9.54 -16.70 -21.76
N GLN A 274 8.96 -15.98 -22.72
CA GLN A 274 9.68 -14.97 -23.48
C GLN A 274 9.90 -13.67 -22.72
N MET A 275 9.04 -13.33 -21.77
CA MET A 275 9.21 -12.19 -20.88
C MET A 275 10.34 -12.40 -19.87
N GLY A 276 10.54 -13.65 -19.43
CA GLY A 276 11.50 -13.96 -18.36
C GLY A 276 10.99 -13.57 -16.98
N PRO A 277 11.89 -13.55 -15.96
CA PRO A 277 11.51 -13.13 -14.60
C PRO A 277 11.04 -11.68 -14.60
N SER A 278 9.80 -11.44 -14.23
CA SER A 278 9.14 -10.13 -14.23
C SER A 278 8.15 -10.06 -13.07
N SER A 279 7.92 -8.88 -12.51
CA SER A 279 6.91 -8.69 -11.47
C SER A 279 5.49 -8.79 -12.03
N PHE A 280 4.49 -9.01 -11.17
CA PHE A 280 3.09 -8.97 -11.60
C PHE A 280 2.70 -7.60 -12.17
N ALA A 281 3.26 -6.51 -11.64
CA ALA A 281 3.02 -5.16 -12.17
C ALA A 281 3.58 -5.00 -13.59
N ASP A 282 4.77 -5.51 -13.85
CA ASP A 282 5.39 -5.49 -15.18
C ASP A 282 4.56 -6.28 -16.20
N ILE A 283 4.12 -7.47 -15.82
CA ILE A 283 3.27 -8.33 -16.67
C ILE A 283 1.94 -7.64 -16.95
N TYR A 284 1.32 -7.04 -15.93
CA TYR A 284 0.09 -6.28 -16.06
C TYR A 284 0.25 -5.10 -17.03
N GLU A 285 1.29 -4.31 -16.86
CA GLU A 285 1.58 -3.16 -17.73
C GLU A 285 1.84 -3.61 -19.18
N PHE A 286 2.62 -4.67 -19.37
CA PHE A 286 2.86 -5.28 -20.67
C PHE A 286 1.54 -5.65 -21.36
N CYS A 287 0.65 -6.37 -20.70
CA CYS A 287 -0.65 -6.74 -21.24
C CYS A 287 -1.54 -5.51 -21.53
N GLN A 288 -1.51 -4.50 -20.67
CA GLN A 288 -2.24 -3.25 -20.89
C GLN A 288 -1.70 -2.48 -22.10
N ASN A 289 -0.39 -2.48 -22.33
CA ASN A 289 0.23 -1.81 -23.48
C ASN A 289 -0.20 -2.47 -24.78
N ILE A 290 -0.24 -3.81 -24.83
CA ILE A 290 -0.76 -4.55 -25.99
C ILE A 290 -2.20 -4.14 -26.26
N ARG A 291 -3.05 -4.12 -25.22
CA ARG A 291 -4.46 -3.74 -25.35
C ARG A 291 -4.62 -2.31 -25.86
N ARG A 292 -3.90 -1.35 -25.28
CA ARG A 292 -3.93 0.06 -25.72
C ARG A 292 -3.55 0.17 -27.22
N ARG A 293 -2.46 -0.48 -27.61
CA ARG A 293 -1.95 -0.41 -28.97
C ARG A 293 -2.92 -1.06 -29.96
N HIS A 294 -3.47 -2.23 -29.62
CA HIS A 294 -4.46 -2.91 -30.46
C HIS A 294 -5.72 -2.05 -30.66
N ILE A 295 -6.23 -1.42 -29.59
CA ILE A 295 -7.38 -0.49 -29.71
C ILE A 295 -7.03 0.71 -30.61
N LEU A 296 -5.85 1.31 -30.43
CA LEU A 296 -5.41 2.48 -31.20
C LEU A 296 -5.15 2.14 -32.69
N SER A 297 -4.81 0.89 -33.02
CA SER A 297 -4.61 0.45 -34.40
C SER A 297 -5.90 0.44 -35.22
N GLN A 298 -7.08 0.50 -34.60
CA GLN A 298 -8.40 0.49 -35.25
C GLN A 298 -8.54 -0.63 -36.29
N GLY A 299 -7.97 -1.81 -36.03
CA GLY A 299 -8.00 -2.97 -36.90
C GLY A 299 -6.91 -2.98 -37.98
N SER A 300 -6.02 -2.01 -38.08
CA SER A 300 -4.88 -2.02 -39.01
C SER A 300 -3.81 -3.03 -38.65
N GLU A 301 -3.70 -3.40 -37.38
CA GLU A 301 -2.77 -4.41 -36.88
C GLU A 301 -3.51 -5.54 -36.16
N THR A 302 -3.15 -6.79 -36.46
CA THR A 302 -3.69 -7.94 -35.73
C THR A 302 -3.13 -8.00 -34.31
N LEU A 303 -3.90 -8.52 -33.35
CA LEU A 303 -3.46 -8.69 -31.98
C LEU A 303 -2.14 -9.48 -31.88
N ARG A 304 -2.00 -10.53 -32.69
CA ARG A 304 -0.75 -11.31 -32.82
C ARG A 304 0.43 -10.46 -33.26
N GLY A 305 0.23 -9.54 -34.19
CA GLY A 305 1.27 -8.62 -34.67
C GLY A 305 1.72 -7.66 -33.58
N VAL A 306 0.77 -7.06 -32.87
CA VAL A 306 1.01 -6.17 -31.72
C VAL A 306 1.76 -6.91 -30.62
N LEU A 307 1.30 -8.12 -30.24
CA LEU A 307 1.95 -8.94 -29.22
C LEU A 307 3.42 -9.26 -29.58
N ALA A 308 3.67 -9.67 -30.84
CA ALA A 308 5.03 -9.99 -31.30
C ALA A 308 5.97 -8.76 -31.25
N GLN A 309 5.45 -7.58 -31.56
CA GLN A 309 6.20 -6.34 -31.53
C GLN A 309 6.50 -5.89 -30.09
N GLU A 310 5.49 -5.94 -29.20
CA GLU A 310 5.68 -5.61 -27.79
C GLU A 310 6.68 -6.57 -27.10
N LEU A 311 6.66 -7.85 -27.43
CA LEU A 311 7.67 -8.80 -26.93
C LEU A 311 9.10 -8.46 -27.40
N ARG A 312 9.27 -7.94 -28.62
CA ARG A 312 10.60 -7.49 -29.09
C ARG A 312 11.06 -6.27 -28.29
N LEU A 313 10.19 -5.28 -28.10
CA LEU A 313 10.49 -4.09 -27.30
C LEU A 313 10.82 -4.46 -25.85
N TRP A 314 10.06 -5.37 -25.25
CA TRP A 314 10.31 -5.89 -23.92
C TRP A 314 11.71 -6.49 -23.77
N LYS A 315 12.11 -7.36 -24.69
CA LYS A 315 13.46 -7.97 -24.70
C LYS A 315 14.57 -6.94 -24.83
N THR A 316 14.34 -5.87 -25.59
CA THR A 316 15.32 -4.77 -25.72
C THR A 316 15.46 -3.99 -24.41
N ARG A 317 14.33 -3.73 -23.72
CA ARG A 317 14.32 -3.06 -22.41
C ARG A 317 15.10 -3.85 -21.35
N ILE A 318 14.82 -5.15 -21.21
CA ILE A 318 15.55 -6.00 -20.24
C ILE A 318 17.05 -6.03 -20.53
N ARG A 319 17.47 -6.05 -21.81
CA ARG A 319 18.90 -6.00 -22.16
C ARG A 319 19.55 -4.70 -21.73
N SER A 320 18.90 -3.56 -21.96
CA SER A 320 19.44 -2.27 -21.56
C SER A 320 19.53 -2.09 -20.04
N GLU A 321 18.60 -2.67 -19.28
CA GLU A 321 18.63 -2.66 -17.81
C GLU A 321 19.77 -3.54 -17.25
N ASN A 322 20.05 -4.68 -17.87
CA ASN A 322 21.15 -5.55 -17.49
C ASN A 322 22.54 -5.00 -17.89
N ASP A 323 22.64 -4.32 -19.03
CA ASP A 323 23.91 -3.69 -19.49
C ASP A 323 24.23 -2.41 -18.69
N GLY A 324 23.24 -1.73 -18.12
CA GLY A 324 23.43 -0.56 -17.25
C GLY A 324 23.98 -0.88 -15.85
N THR A 325 24.05 -2.15 -15.48
CA THR A 325 24.63 -2.64 -14.21
C THR A 325 26.06 -3.18 -14.40
N SER A 326 26.86 -2.57 -15.28
CA SER A 326 28.29 -2.88 -15.35
C SER A 326 29.01 -2.33 -14.11
N PRO A 327 29.89 -3.13 -13.48
CA PRO A 327 30.56 -2.73 -12.24
C PRO A 327 31.39 -1.48 -12.46
N GLU A 328 31.37 -0.60 -11.47
CA GLU A 328 32.20 0.59 -11.36
C GLU A 328 33.59 0.37 -11.90
N THR A 329 33.92 1.13 -12.93
CA THR A 329 35.29 1.29 -13.38
C THR A 329 36.13 1.75 -12.22
N THR A 330 37.04 0.89 -11.79
CA THR A 330 38.14 1.21 -10.88
C THR A 330 38.80 2.52 -11.33
N PRO A 331 38.95 3.52 -10.51
CA PRO A 331 39.62 4.76 -10.89
C PRO A 331 41.07 4.45 -11.30
N PRO A 332 41.60 5.07 -12.35
CA PRO A 332 42.96 4.81 -12.81
C PRO A 332 43.93 5.14 -11.70
N ALA A 333 44.78 4.19 -11.40
CA ALA A 333 45.85 4.33 -10.43
C ALA A 333 46.70 5.57 -10.80
N HIS A 334 46.73 6.54 -9.88
CA HIS A 334 47.64 7.68 -9.94
C HIS A 334 49.07 7.15 -10.07
N ARG A 335 49.68 7.28 -11.24
CA ARG A 335 51.12 7.15 -11.47
C ARG A 335 51.79 8.21 -10.61
N ARG A 336 52.51 7.80 -9.59
CA ARG A 336 53.48 8.63 -8.90
C ARG A 336 54.58 9.03 -9.90
N PRO A 337 54.99 10.29 -9.96
CA PRO A 337 56.13 10.65 -10.77
C PRO A 337 57.40 10.05 -10.17
N GLN A 338 58.16 9.35 -11.00
CA GLN A 338 59.52 8.88 -10.69
C GLN A 338 60.40 10.10 -10.51
N SER A 339 60.95 10.28 -9.31
CA SER A 339 61.99 11.25 -9.03
C SER A 339 63.32 10.71 -9.58
N ASP A 340 63.84 11.35 -10.62
CA ASP A 340 65.19 11.22 -11.11
C ASP A 340 66.20 11.62 -10.02
N THR A 341 66.96 10.65 -9.53
CA THR A 341 68.16 10.90 -8.73
C THR A 341 69.38 10.71 -9.59
N THR A 342 69.90 11.83 -10.12
CA THR A 342 71.27 11.83 -10.68
C THR A 342 72.06 12.95 -10.05
N LYS A 343 73.08 12.53 -9.28
CA LYS A 343 74.38 13.18 -8.96
C LYS A 343 74.39 14.63 -8.45
N ALA A 344 74.78 14.77 -7.18
CA ALA A 344 75.98 15.65 -6.91
C ALA A 344 76.63 15.25 -5.57
N ARG A 345 77.74 14.62 -5.66
CA ARG A 345 78.80 14.57 -4.62
C ARG A 345 79.37 15.99 -4.45
N LYS A 346 79.51 16.51 -3.22
CA LYS A 346 80.75 17.09 -2.64
C LYS A 346 80.58 17.77 -1.31
N ARG A 347 81.38 17.26 -0.34
CA ARG A 347 82.22 18.00 0.61
C ARG A 347 81.50 19.04 1.51
N ILE A 348 81.65 18.95 2.80
CA ILE A 348 82.75 19.37 3.69
C ILE A 348 82.18 19.26 5.12
N ARG A 349 82.84 18.45 5.96
CA ARG A 349 83.64 18.75 7.12
C ARG A 349 83.09 19.74 8.15
N THR A 350 82.98 19.19 9.38
CA THR A 350 83.53 19.70 10.65
C THR A 350 82.79 20.80 11.39
N LEU A 351 82.67 20.49 12.63
CA LEU A 351 82.76 21.23 13.93
C LEU A 351 81.39 21.40 14.60
N THR A 352 81.22 20.94 15.68
CA THR A 352 81.58 20.74 17.08
C THR A 352 80.45 19.93 17.70
#